data_7ac9dd37842d4f6e8a4d737ffae9aac4
#
_entry.id   7ac9dd37842d4f6e8a4d737ffae9aac4
#
_cell.length_a   1.000
_cell.length_b   1.000
_cell.length_c   1.000
_cell.angle_alpha   90.00
_cell.angle_beta   90.00
_cell.angle_gamma   90.00
#
_symmetry.space_group_name_H-M   'P 1'
#
loop_
_entity.id
_entity.type
_entity.pdbx_description
1 polymer ?
#
loop_
_entity_poly.entity_id
_entity_poly.type
_entity_poly.pdbx_seq_one_letter_code
_entity_poly.pdbx_strand_id
1 'polypeptide(L)'
;MTSSKSLLAATAMAAALASTSPSQAADRIPDAQAVKNVVLVHGAFADGSGWRGVYDELTQRGYRVTIVQNPLTSLEDDVAATKRALGRQDGPTLLVGHSWGGTVITEAGVDPKVTGLVYISALSPDAGESSAQQYEGFAPATEFVLETTDDGFGYVKPENFKSGFAHDVSDKDVVFMRDSQVPINMSAFGTKLKNAAWRSKPSWAVIATEDKAFDQAMLLHMAERIGAKVTKVSASHALFVTQPKVIADTIDQASREVSAKIR
;
A
#
# COMPACT_ATOMS: atom_id res chain seq x y z
N MET A 1 88.17 -32.57 -2.32
CA MET A 1 87.16 -33.65 -2.33
C MET A 1 86.00 -33.17 -1.46
N THR A 2 85.08 -32.41 -1.99
CA THR A 2 83.80 -32.10 -1.31
C THR A 2 82.77 -31.77 -2.37
N SER A 3 81.78 -32.60 -2.46
CA SER A 3 80.68 -32.56 -3.42
C SER A 3 79.58 -31.63 -2.93
N SER A 4 79.29 -30.61 -3.67
CA SER A 4 78.15 -29.69 -3.41
C SER A 4 76.90 -30.26 -4.11
N LYS A 5 75.85 -30.56 -3.36
CA LYS A 5 74.53 -30.89 -3.86
C LYS A 5 73.67 -29.66 -3.85
N SER A 6 73.27 -29.17 -5.01
CA SER A 6 72.30 -28.15 -5.22
C SER A 6 70.89 -28.61 -4.99
N LEU A 7 70.13 -27.92 -4.13
CA LEU A 7 68.74 -28.21 -3.88
C LEU A 7 67.91 -27.20 -4.74
N LEU A 8 67.17 -27.72 -5.73
CA LEU A 8 66.17 -26.92 -6.45
C LEU A 8 64.90 -26.85 -5.61
N ALA A 9 64.53 -25.63 -5.23
CA ALA A 9 63.24 -25.36 -4.64
C ALA A 9 62.20 -25.06 -5.75
N ALA A 10 61.25 -25.94 -5.90
CA ALA A 10 60.11 -25.74 -6.81
C ALA A 10 59.05 -24.91 -6.08
N THR A 11 58.82 -23.68 -6.53
CA THR A 11 57.73 -22.81 -6.05
C THR A 11 56.47 -23.20 -6.78
N ALA A 12 55.53 -23.85 -6.08
CA ALA A 12 54.17 -24.08 -6.59
C ALA A 12 53.32 -22.81 -6.46
N MET A 13 52.97 -22.21 -7.58
CA MET A 13 52.09 -21.06 -7.66
C MET A 13 50.64 -21.56 -7.66
N ALA A 14 49.95 -21.47 -6.54
CA ALA A 14 48.51 -21.77 -6.43
C ALA A 14 47.71 -20.65 -7.07
N ALA A 15 47.13 -20.92 -8.23
CA ALA A 15 46.16 -20.03 -8.84
C ALA A 15 44.83 -20.15 -8.10
N ALA A 16 44.46 -19.11 -7.32
CA ALA A 16 43.16 -18.98 -6.72
C ALA A 16 42.16 -18.61 -7.82
N LEU A 17 41.36 -19.58 -8.24
CA LEU A 17 40.16 -19.32 -9.05
C LEU A 17 39.13 -18.60 -8.18
N ALA A 18 39.04 -17.29 -8.32
CA ALA A 18 37.94 -16.50 -7.77
C ALA A 18 36.65 -16.88 -8.53
N SER A 19 35.82 -17.70 -7.92
CA SER A 19 34.46 -17.96 -8.37
C SER A 19 33.63 -16.68 -8.15
N THR A 20 33.51 -15.86 -9.18
CA THR A 20 32.51 -14.80 -9.23
C THR A 20 31.16 -15.46 -9.36
N SER A 21 30.44 -15.57 -8.24
CA SER A 21 29.00 -15.85 -8.28
C SER A 21 28.32 -14.80 -9.15
N PRO A 22 27.46 -15.17 -10.11
CA PRO A 22 26.67 -14.19 -10.82
C PRO A 22 25.79 -13.48 -9.79
N SER A 23 26.08 -12.22 -9.53
CA SER A 23 25.13 -11.32 -8.88
C SER A 23 23.84 -11.43 -9.67
N GLN A 24 22.76 -11.89 -9.03
CA GLN A 24 21.42 -11.75 -9.55
C GLN A 24 21.15 -10.26 -9.68
N ALA A 25 21.52 -9.69 -10.81
CA ALA A 25 20.96 -8.46 -11.28
C ALA A 25 19.49 -8.80 -11.53
N ALA A 26 18.64 -8.61 -10.52
CA ALA A 26 17.21 -8.66 -10.69
C ALA A 26 16.92 -7.81 -11.92
N ASP A 27 16.14 -8.36 -12.86
CA ASP A 27 15.77 -7.73 -14.11
C ASP A 27 15.24 -6.31 -13.83
N ARG A 28 16.13 -5.33 -13.85
CA ARG A 28 15.74 -3.92 -13.73
C ARG A 28 15.02 -3.55 -15.00
N ILE A 29 13.75 -3.18 -14.88
CA ILE A 29 13.00 -2.58 -15.98
C ILE A 29 13.79 -1.35 -16.45
N PRO A 30 14.09 -1.20 -17.75
CA PRO A 30 14.79 -0.03 -18.28
C PRO A 30 14.12 1.26 -17.83
N ASP A 31 14.90 2.23 -17.37
CA ASP A 31 14.42 3.46 -16.73
C ASP A 31 13.38 4.27 -17.51
N ALA A 32 13.43 4.25 -18.83
CA ALA A 32 12.54 5.03 -19.70
C ALA A 32 11.09 4.49 -19.80
N GLN A 33 10.81 3.27 -19.31
CA GLN A 33 9.49 2.62 -19.48
C GLN A 33 8.92 2.04 -18.17
N ALA A 34 9.63 2.17 -17.06
CA ALA A 34 9.18 1.65 -15.77
C ALA A 34 8.22 2.63 -15.10
N VAL A 35 7.11 2.13 -14.59
CA VAL A 35 6.26 2.90 -13.67
C VAL A 35 7.00 3.00 -12.34
N LYS A 36 7.62 4.14 -12.08
CA LYS A 36 8.43 4.39 -10.87
C LYS A 36 7.76 5.32 -9.87
N ASN A 37 6.70 6.00 -10.27
CA ASN A 37 5.96 6.87 -9.37
C ASN A 37 4.90 6.07 -8.61
N VAL A 38 4.87 6.23 -7.30
CA VAL A 38 3.87 5.64 -6.40
C VAL A 38 3.29 6.74 -5.53
N VAL A 39 1.96 6.86 -5.54
CA VAL A 39 1.24 7.77 -4.65
C VAL A 39 0.48 6.94 -3.63
N LEU A 40 0.78 7.13 -2.34
CA LEU A 40 0.17 6.42 -1.21
C LEU A 40 -0.89 7.29 -0.55
N VAL A 41 -2.10 6.74 -0.38
CA VAL A 41 -3.28 7.41 0.18
C VAL A 41 -3.72 6.67 1.43
N HIS A 42 -3.66 7.31 2.59
CA HIS A 42 -4.05 6.71 3.87
C HIS A 42 -5.56 6.63 4.05
N GLY A 43 -5.99 5.80 4.98
CA GLY A 43 -7.39 5.62 5.37
C GLY A 43 -7.88 6.67 6.36
N ALA A 44 -9.12 6.49 6.83
CA ALA A 44 -9.69 7.23 7.95
C ALA A 44 -8.94 6.90 9.24
N PHE A 45 -9.01 7.79 10.23
CA PHE A 45 -8.43 7.62 11.57
C PHE A 45 -6.90 7.48 11.61
N ALA A 46 -6.25 7.78 10.50
CA ALA A 46 -4.81 7.69 10.33
C ALA A 46 -4.28 8.89 9.54
N ASP A 47 -2.99 9.00 9.43
CA ASP A 47 -2.30 9.96 8.58
C ASP A 47 -1.22 9.28 7.71
N GLY A 48 -0.48 10.08 6.97
CA GLY A 48 0.57 9.56 6.11
C GLY A 48 1.77 8.95 6.83
N SER A 49 1.94 9.15 8.13
CA SER A 49 3.09 8.64 8.88
C SER A 49 3.12 7.11 8.95
N GLY A 50 1.93 6.49 8.94
CA GLY A 50 1.79 5.04 8.95
C GLY A 50 2.42 4.36 7.73
N TRP A 51 2.57 5.05 6.62
CA TRP A 51 3.21 4.53 5.42
C TRP A 51 4.73 4.43 5.48
N ARG A 52 5.37 4.81 6.60
CA ARG A 52 6.82 4.91 6.71
C ARG A 52 7.53 3.62 6.29
N GLY A 53 7.09 2.46 6.76
CA GLY A 53 7.72 1.18 6.40
C GLY A 53 7.61 0.87 4.90
N VAL A 54 6.43 1.09 4.31
CA VAL A 54 6.21 0.91 2.86
C VAL A 54 7.02 1.90 2.03
N TYR A 55 7.12 3.14 2.50
CA TYR A 55 7.97 4.18 1.89
C TYR A 55 9.44 3.75 1.85
N ASP A 56 9.99 3.27 2.96
CA ASP A 56 11.38 2.85 3.05
C ASP A 56 11.66 1.65 2.11
N GLU A 57 10.77 0.65 2.08
CA GLU A 57 10.86 -0.50 1.17
C GLU A 57 10.84 -0.08 -0.31
N LEU A 58 9.93 0.80 -0.70
CA LEU A 58 9.80 1.25 -2.09
C LEU A 58 10.96 2.13 -2.53
N THR A 59 11.41 3.05 -1.68
CA THR A 59 12.52 3.96 -2.03
C THR A 59 13.85 3.21 -2.16
N GLN A 60 14.09 2.17 -1.34
CA GLN A 60 15.24 1.27 -1.49
C GLN A 60 15.23 0.53 -2.84
N ARG A 61 14.06 0.29 -3.42
CA ARG A 61 13.88 -0.33 -4.76
C ARG A 61 13.92 0.69 -5.90
N GLY A 62 14.14 1.97 -5.60
CA GLY A 62 14.27 3.06 -6.58
C GLY A 62 12.94 3.66 -7.04
N TYR A 63 11.83 3.43 -6.31
CA TYR A 63 10.57 4.13 -6.56
C TYR A 63 10.61 5.56 -6.04
N ARG A 64 9.88 6.45 -6.72
CA ARG A 64 9.58 7.80 -6.27
C ARG A 64 8.22 7.78 -5.57
N VAL A 65 8.23 7.93 -4.26
CA VAL A 65 7.04 7.79 -3.42
C VAL A 65 6.55 9.16 -2.97
N THR A 66 5.27 9.41 -3.18
CA THR A 66 4.57 10.58 -2.65
C THR A 66 3.48 10.10 -1.70
N ILE A 67 3.44 10.62 -0.49
CA ILE A 67 2.42 10.31 0.51
C ILE A 67 1.43 11.47 0.56
N VAL A 68 0.15 11.16 0.35
CA VAL A 68 -0.94 12.13 0.45
C VAL A 68 -1.30 12.30 1.92
N GLN A 69 -1.57 13.53 2.31
CA GLN A 69 -2.22 13.86 3.58
C GLN A 69 -3.67 14.22 3.29
N ASN A 70 -4.56 13.26 3.55
CA ASN A 70 -5.99 13.46 3.40
C ASN A 70 -6.50 14.37 4.52
N PRO A 71 -7.23 15.46 4.23
CA PRO A 71 -7.84 16.28 5.26
C PRO A 71 -8.98 15.57 6.01
N LEU A 72 -9.58 14.53 5.44
CA LEU A 72 -10.69 13.73 6.00
C LEU A 72 -11.95 14.56 6.32
N THR A 73 -12.10 15.72 5.69
CA THR A 73 -13.23 16.63 5.85
C THR A 73 -14.40 16.30 4.91
N SER A 74 -14.08 15.79 3.73
CA SER A 74 -15.05 15.29 2.73
C SER A 74 -14.34 14.38 1.72
N LEU A 75 -15.09 13.57 0.95
CA LEU A 75 -14.53 12.81 -0.17
C LEU A 75 -13.89 13.74 -1.21
N GLU A 76 -14.53 14.86 -1.49
CA GLU A 76 -14.06 15.85 -2.46
C GLU A 76 -12.71 16.45 -2.07
N ASP A 77 -12.50 16.75 -0.79
CA ASP A 77 -11.26 17.33 -0.28
C ASP A 77 -10.11 16.32 -0.35
N ASP A 78 -10.37 15.05 0.02
CA ASP A 78 -9.39 13.96 -0.05
C ASP A 78 -9.01 13.65 -1.51
N VAL A 79 -9.99 13.62 -2.42
CA VAL A 79 -9.76 13.49 -3.85
C VAL A 79 -8.95 14.68 -4.39
N ALA A 80 -9.25 15.90 -3.96
CA ALA A 80 -8.50 17.09 -4.35
C ALA A 80 -7.05 17.03 -3.85
N ALA A 81 -6.81 16.56 -2.62
CA ALA A 81 -5.46 16.34 -2.09
C ALA A 81 -4.69 15.30 -2.93
N THR A 82 -5.34 14.19 -3.27
CA THR A 82 -4.76 13.14 -4.12
C THR A 82 -4.45 13.66 -5.53
N LYS A 83 -5.35 14.40 -6.15
CA LYS A 83 -5.12 15.03 -7.47
C LYS A 83 -3.96 16.02 -7.47
N ARG A 84 -3.77 16.79 -6.39
CA ARG A 84 -2.59 17.66 -6.24
C ARG A 84 -1.28 16.86 -6.22
N ALA A 85 -1.27 15.71 -5.53
CA ALA A 85 -0.12 14.81 -5.51
C ALA A 85 0.14 14.20 -6.89
N LEU A 86 -0.90 13.76 -7.61
CA LEU A 86 -0.81 13.26 -9.00
C LEU A 86 -0.30 14.34 -9.96
N GLY A 87 -0.75 15.59 -9.78
CA GLY A 87 -0.30 16.73 -10.59
C GLY A 87 1.23 16.94 -10.57
N ARG A 88 1.89 16.56 -9.46
CA ARG A 88 3.34 16.68 -9.29
C ARG A 88 4.13 15.48 -9.85
N GLN A 89 3.48 14.42 -10.29
CA GLN A 89 4.17 13.28 -10.87
C GLN A 89 4.62 13.58 -12.30
N ASP A 90 5.82 13.12 -12.64
CA ASP A 90 6.47 13.37 -13.95
C ASP A 90 6.16 12.28 -15.01
N GLY A 91 5.30 11.31 -14.67
CA GLY A 91 4.98 10.21 -15.59
C GLY A 91 3.99 9.20 -15.03
N PRO A 92 3.96 8.00 -15.62
CA PRO A 92 3.08 6.91 -15.20
C PRO A 92 3.19 6.63 -13.71
N THR A 93 2.05 6.45 -13.04
CA THR A 93 1.94 6.40 -11.59
C THR A 93 1.06 5.24 -11.15
N LEU A 94 1.47 4.48 -10.13
CA LEU A 94 0.60 3.61 -9.36
C LEU A 94 -0.04 4.40 -8.22
N LEU A 95 -1.34 4.25 -8.08
CA LEU A 95 -2.10 4.88 -7.00
C LEU A 95 -2.53 3.80 -5.99
N VAL A 96 -2.12 3.97 -4.74
CA VAL A 96 -2.28 2.97 -3.66
C VAL A 96 -3.15 3.56 -2.57
N GLY A 97 -4.19 2.84 -2.15
CA GLY A 97 -5.10 3.29 -1.10
C GLY A 97 -5.31 2.24 -0.02
N HIS A 98 -5.24 2.65 1.24
CA HIS A 98 -5.58 1.84 2.39
C HIS A 98 -6.97 2.21 2.90
N SER A 99 -7.81 1.22 3.23
CA SER A 99 -9.10 1.45 3.91
C SER A 99 -9.98 2.47 3.15
N TRP A 100 -10.38 3.58 3.78
CA TRP A 100 -11.05 4.72 3.15
C TRP A 100 -10.28 5.28 1.94
N GLY A 101 -8.95 5.24 1.98
CA GLY A 101 -8.12 5.64 0.84
C GLY A 101 -8.42 4.88 -0.44
N GLY A 102 -9.00 3.67 -0.35
CA GLY A 102 -9.49 2.93 -1.51
C GLY A 102 -10.64 3.65 -2.22
N THR A 103 -11.58 4.24 -1.48
CA THR A 103 -12.64 5.09 -2.04
C THR A 103 -12.05 6.31 -2.76
N VAL A 104 -11.06 6.94 -2.13
CA VAL A 104 -10.38 8.11 -2.69
C VAL A 104 -9.66 7.76 -4.00
N ILE A 105 -8.91 6.64 -4.03
CA ILE A 105 -8.20 6.23 -5.26
C ILE A 105 -9.16 5.74 -6.35
N THR A 106 -10.31 5.21 -5.99
CA THR A 106 -11.35 4.82 -6.95
C THR A 106 -11.89 6.04 -7.68
N GLU A 107 -12.14 7.16 -6.97
CA GLU A 107 -12.61 8.40 -7.57
C GLU A 107 -11.49 9.17 -8.30
N ALA A 108 -10.30 9.31 -7.70
CA ALA A 108 -9.19 10.07 -8.26
C ALA A 108 -8.45 9.35 -9.39
N GLY A 109 -8.50 8.03 -9.43
CA GLY A 109 -7.68 7.18 -10.29
C GLY A 109 -8.01 7.23 -11.78
N VAL A 110 -9.05 7.95 -12.19
CA VAL A 110 -9.35 8.25 -13.60
C VAL A 110 -8.33 9.22 -14.23
N ASP A 111 -7.46 9.82 -13.42
CA ASP A 111 -6.36 10.65 -13.92
C ASP A 111 -5.54 9.89 -14.96
N PRO A 112 -5.20 10.52 -16.11
CA PRO A 112 -4.47 9.86 -17.19
C PRO A 112 -3.07 9.37 -16.80
N LYS A 113 -2.43 9.95 -15.78
CA LYS A 113 -1.14 9.48 -15.26
C LYS A 113 -1.26 8.17 -14.48
N VAL A 114 -2.45 7.85 -13.93
CA VAL A 114 -2.66 6.62 -13.17
C VAL A 114 -2.74 5.43 -14.13
N THR A 115 -1.85 4.47 -13.95
CA THR A 115 -1.74 3.28 -14.80
C THR A 115 -2.17 1.99 -14.10
N GLY A 116 -2.36 2.03 -12.78
CA GLY A 116 -2.85 0.90 -11.99
C GLY A 116 -3.20 1.33 -10.57
N LEU A 117 -4.05 0.52 -9.93
CA LEU A 117 -4.60 0.76 -8.61
C LEU A 117 -4.22 -0.38 -7.66
N VAL A 118 -3.80 -0.06 -6.43
CA VAL A 118 -3.48 -1.06 -5.40
C VAL A 118 -4.31 -0.76 -4.16
N TYR A 119 -5.16 -1.71 -3.78
CA TYR A 119 -6.07 -1.63 -2.64
C TYR A 119 -5.50 -2.41 -1.47
N ILE A 120 -5.27 -1.75 -0.35
CA ILE A 120 -4.70 -2.33 0.87
C ILE A 120 -5.79 -2.42 1.93
N SER A 121 -6.41 -3.60 2.12
CA SER A 121 -7.61 -3.78 2.97
C SER A 121 -8.57 -2.60 2.81
N ALA A 122 -9.05 -2.36 1.59
CA ALA A 122 -9.61 -1.08 1.21
C ALA A 122 -10.96 -1.19 0.52
N LEU A 123 -11.77 -0.15 0.68
CA LEU A 123 -13.06 0.03 0.00
C LEU A 123 -12.87 0.31 -1.49
N SER A 124 -13.78 -0.22 -2.31
CA SER A 124 -13.74 -0.05 -3.77
C SER A 124 -15.14 0.16 -4.37
N PRO A 125 -15.86 1.23 -3.96
CA PRO A 125 -17.22 1.48 -4.46
C PRO A 125 -17.22 1.75 -5.96
N ASP A 126 -18.39 1.55 -6.58
CA ASP A 126 -18.62 1.84 -7.98
C ASP A 126 -19.11 3.30 -8.17
N ALA A 127 -19.14 3.77 -9.40
CA ALA A 127 -19.80 5.03 -9.74
C ALA A 127 -21.28 4.98 -9.37
N GLY A 128 -21.75 5.98 -8.62
CA GLY A 128 -23.08 6.03 -8.04
C GLY A 128 -23.24 5.31 -6.70
N GLU A 129 -22.25 4.55 -6.25
CA GLU A 129 -22.21 3.96 -4.91
C GLU A 129 -21.47 4.84 -3.92
N SER A 130 -21.78 4.64 -2.62
CA SER A 130 -21.03 5.22 -1.50
C SER A 130 -20.25 4.14 -0.75
N SER A 131 -19.28 4.56 0.04
CA SER A 131 -18.53 3.67 0.92
C SER A 131 -19.42 2.94 1.94
N ALA A 132 -20.44 3.61 2.46
CA ALA A 132 -21.38 3.04 3.42
C ALA A 132 -22.14 1.83 2.83
N GLN A 133 -22.47 1.87 1.54
CA GLN A 133 -23.17 0.77 0.86
C GLN A 133 -22.32 -0.51 0.72
N GLN A 134 -20.99 -0.40 0.83
CA GLN A 134 -20.10 -1.56 0.75
C GLN A 134 -20.27 -2.52 1.94
N TYR A 135 -20.79 -2.05 3.06
CA TYR A 135 -21.01 -2.85 4.28
C TYR A 135 -22.34 -3.63 4.25
N GLU A 136 -23.24 -3.31 3.32
CA GLU A 136 -24.57 -3.94 3.25
C GLU A 136 -24.45 -5.44 2.96
N GLY A 137 -25.04 -6.26 3.82
CA GLY A 137 -25.05 -7.72 3.68
C GLY A 137 -23.86 -8.45 4.29
N PHE A 138 -22.93 -7.74 4.93
CA PHE A 138 -21.78 -8.32 5.63
C PHE A 138 -21.91 -8.19 7.15
N ALA A 139 -21.13 -9.01 7.88
CA ALA A 139 -21.12 -8.95 9.33
C ALA A 139 -20.58 -7.63 9.85
N PRO A 140 -21.19 -7.02 10.87
CA PRO A 140 -20.68 -5.79 11.47
C PRO A 140 -19.37 -6.05 12.21
N ALA A 141 -18.47 -5.08 12.14
CA ALA A 141 -17.22 -5.08 12.89
C ALA A 141 -17.51 -4.79 14.38
N THR A 142 -17.47 -5.81 15.24
CA THR A 142 -17.83 -5.68 16.65
C THR A 142 -16.70 -5.13 17.53
N GLU A 143 -15.44 -5.29 17.10
CA GLU A 143 -14.27 -4.81 17.82
C GLU A 143 -13.84 -3.40 17.37
N PHE A 144 -14.19 -3.01 16.15
CA PHE A 144 -13.89 -1.70 15.58
C PHE A 144 -15.01 -0.71 15.93
N VAL A 145 -14.91 -0.11 17.11
CA VAL A 145 -15.94 0.77 17.67
C VAL A 145 -15.57 2.23 17.42
N LEU A 146 -16.51 2.97 16.86
CA LEU A 146 -16.35 4.39 16.59
C LEU A 146 -17.07 5.23 17.62
N GLU A 147 -16.55 6.42 17.88
CA GLU A 147 -17.25 7.51 18.54
C GLU A 147 -17.33 8.70 17.61
N THR A 148 -18.40 9.47 17.74
CA THR A 148 -18.64 10.65 16.88
C THR A 148 -18.80 11.88 17.76
N THR A 149 -18.12 12.97 17.40
CA THR A 149 -18.22 14.27 18.05
C THR A 149 -19.50 15.01 17.62
N ASP A 150 -19.89 16.04 18.36
CA ASP A 150 -21.11 16.81 18.08
C ASP A 150 -21.10 17.51 16.69
N ASP A 151 -19.89 17.78 16.15
CA ASP A 151 -19.70 18.37 14.82
C ASP A 151 -19.59 17.31 13.70
N GLY A 152 -19.84 16.01 14.03
CA GLY A 152 -19.96 14.93 13.06
C GLY A 152 -18.65 14.25 12.65
N PHE A 153 -17.55 14.52 13.36
CA PHE A 153 -16.30 13.81 13.12
C PHE A 153 -16.18 12.54 13.96
N GLY A 154 -15.67 11.48 13.34
CA GLY A 154 -15.51 10.16 13.95
C GLY A 154 -14.07 9.83 14.30
N TYR A 155 -13.92 9.06 15.37
CA TYR A 155 -12.66 8.44 15.84
C TYR A 155 -12.90 6.97 16.13
N VAL A 156 -11.86 6.16 16.08
CA VAL A 156 -11.89 4.85 16.73
C VAL A 156 -11.73 5.08 18.24
N LYS A 157 -12.64 4.51 19.05
CA LYS A 157 -12.56 4.65 20.50
C LYS A 157 -11.18 4.21 21.01
N PRO A 158 -10.53 4.99 21.90
CA PRO A 158 -9.17 4.68 22.37
C PRO A 158 -9.02 3.27 22.95
N GLU A 159 -10.01 2.81 23.71
CA GLU A 159 -10.03 1.46 24.31
C GLU A 159 -10.19 0.33 23.27
N ASN A 160 -10.77 0.61 22.12
CA ASN A 160 -10.96 -0.33 21.01
C ASN A 160 -9.90 -0.22 19.90
N PHE A 161 -9.03 0.79 19.98
CA PHE A 161 -8.08 1.05 18.88
C PHE A 161 -7.15 -0.14 18.63
N LYS A 162 -6.58 -0.72 19.69
CA LYS A 162 -5.71 -1.88 19.53
C LYS A 162 -6.48 -3.10 19.04
N SER A 163 -7.57 -3.50 19.68
CA SER A 163 -8.31 -4.70 19.32
C SER A 163 -8.94 -4.62 17.94
N GLY A 164 -9.53 -3.47 17.59
CA GLY A 164 -10.30 -3.30 16.35
C GLY A 164 -9.50 -2.85 15.14
N PHE A 165 -8.35 -2.17 15.35
CA PHE A 165 -7.59 -1.57 14.25
C PHE A 165 -6.19 -2.17 14.07
N ALA A 166 -5.44 -2.42 15.18
CA ALA A 166 -3.99 -2.62 15.15
C ALA A 166 -3.51 -3.68 16.14
N HIS A 167 -4.21 -4.83 16.25
CA HIS A 167 -3.94 -5.82 17.31
C HIS A 167 -2.56 -6.50 17.20
N ASP A 168 -1.94 -6.52 16.02
CA ASP A 168 -0.62 -7.08 15.73
C ASP A 168 0.52 -6.03 15.71
N VAL A 169 0.19 -4.76 15.99
CA VAL A 169 1.17 -3.66 16.08
C VAL A 169 1.74 -3.62 17.52
N SER A 170 2.99 -3.18 17.66
CA SER A 170 3.64 -3.02 18.98
C SER A 170 2.86 -2.04 19.87
N ASP A 171 2.85 -2.27 21.19
CA ASP A 171 2.14 -1.38 22.13
C ASP A 171 2.56 0.09 22.00
N LYS A 172 3.86 0.33 21.81
CA LYS A 172 4.39 1.68 21.62
C LYS A 172 3.82 2.36 20.37
N ASP A 173 3.78 1.64 19.25
CA ASP A 173 3.30 2.20 17.99
C ASP A 173 1.78 2.32 17.99
N VAL A 174 1.05 1.40 18.63
CA VAL A 174 -0.40 1.50 18.85
C VAL A 174 -0.76 2.76 19.62
N VAL A 175 -0.03 3.08 20.70
CA VAL A 175 -0.26 4.32 21.48
C VAL A 175 -0.06 5.55 20.59
N PHE A 176 1.03 5.59 19.82
CA PHE A 176 1.28 6.69 18.89
C PHE A 176 0.16 6.82 17.84
N MET A 177 -0.23 5.73 17.19
CA MET A 177 -1.28 5.73 16.15
C MET A 177 -2.63 6.17 16.72
N ARG A 178 -2.99 5.68 17.92
CA ARG A 178 -4.21 6.06 18.61
C ARG A 178 -4.25 7.54 18.95
N ASP A 179 -3.14 8.08 19.46
CA ASP A 179 -3.07 9.46 19.93
C ASP A 179 -2.86 10.48 18.79
N SER A 180 -2.47 9.98 17.59
CA SER A 180 -2.31 10.77 16.36
C SER A 180 -3.45 10.57 15.35
N GLN A 181 -4.57 9.97 15.75
CA GLN A 181 -5.71 9.82 14.85
C GLN A 181 -6.12 11.16 14.23
N VAL A 182 -6.34 11.14 12.92
CA VAL A 182 -7.01 12.24 12.22
C VAL A 182 -8.50 11.86 12.08
N PRO A 183 -9.42 12.62 12.68
CA PRO A 183 -10.83 12.30 12.60
C PRO A 183 -11.35 12.48 11.18
N ILE A 184 -12.33 11.67 10.80
CA ILE A 184 -13.03 11.81 9.52
C ILE A 184 -14.43 12.34 9.73
N ASN A 185 -14.87 13.28 8.88
CA ASN A 185 -16.28 13.65 8.83
C ASN A 185 -17.10 12.42 8.37
N MET A 186 -17.95 11.90 9.25
CA MET A 186 -18.70 10.67 9.02
C MET A 186 -19.64 10.74 7.81
N SER A 187 -20.07 11.94 7.41
CA SER A 187 -20.88 12.11 6.21
C SER A 187 -20.16 11.74 4.91
N ALA A 188 -18.81 11.75 4.92
CA ALA A 188 -18.00 11.37 3.77
C ALA A 188 -18.28 9.94 3.30
N PHE A 189 -18.55 9.01 4.23
CA PHE A 189 -18.87 7.61 3.90
C PHE A 189 -20.18 7.47 3.10
N GLY A 190 -21.11 8.41 3.23
CA GLY A 190 -22.38 8.45 2.49
C GLY A 190 -22.26 9.11 1.11
N THR A 191 -21.14 9.76 0.80
CA THR A 191 -20.97 10.44 -0.48
C THR A 191 -20.82 9.46 -1.62
N LYS A 192 -21.64 9.62 -2.66
CA LYS A 192 -21.60 8.76 -3.85
C LYS A 192 -20.48 9.17 -4.78
N LEU A 193 -19.74 8.18 -5.28
CA LEU A 193 -18.68 8.38 -6.27
C LEU A 193 -19.27 8.79 -7.63
N LYS A 194 -18.54 9.61 -8.36
CA LYS A 194 -18.82 9.96 -9.77
C LYS A 194 -18.09 9.02 -10.72
N ASN A 195 -16.94 8.53 -10.31
CA ASN A 195 -16.06 7.70 -11.10
C ASN A 195 -15.69 6.39 -10.39
N ALA A 196 -15.42 5.35 -11.18
CA ALA A 196 -14.86 4.09 -10.71
C ALA A 196 -13.65 3.71 -11.56
N ALA A 197 -12.47 4.18 -11.16
CA ALA A 197 -11.25 4.04 -11.96
C ALA A 197 -10.87 2.57 -12.24
N TRP A 198 -11.22 1.64 -11.35
CA TRP A 198 -11.00 0.21 -11.51
C TRP A 198 -11.73 -0.40 -12.72
N ARG A 199 -12.76 0.27 -13.26
CA ARG A 199 -13.43 -0.17 -14.49
C ARG A 199 -12.52 -0.10 -15.74
N SER A 200 -11.50 0.75 -15.70
CA SER A 200 -10.59 0.98 -16.82
C SER A 200 -9.11 0.76 -16.47
N LYS A 201 -8.79 0.59 -15.20
CA LYS A 201 -7.40 0.42 -14.73
C LYS A 201 -7.21 -0.97 -14.11
N PRO A 202 -6.10 -1.65 -14.38
CA PRO A 202 -5.77 -2.90 -13.70
C PRO A 202 -5.62 -2.65 -12.20
N SER A 203 -6.07 -3.63 -11.41
CA SER A 203 -6.15 -3.51 -9.95
C SER A 203 -5.48 -4.70 -9.25
N TRP A 204 -4.87 -4.43 -8.12
CA TRP A 204 -4.30 -5.40 -7.17
C TRP A 204 -4.86 -5.13 -5.79
N ALA A 205 -4.92 -6.15 -4.95
CA ALA A 205 -5.37 -6.02 -3.57
C ALA A 205 -4.46 -6.81 -2.62
N VAL A 206 -4.12 -6.21 -1.49
CA VAL A 206 -3.56 -6.92 -0.33
C VAL A 206 -4.62 -6.94 0.75
N ILE A 207 -5.02 -8.13 1.19
CA ILE A 207 -6.10 -8.32 2.16
C ILE A 207 -5.53 -8.91 3.44
N ALA A 208 -5.74 -8.22 4.56
CA ALA A 208 -5.46 -8.71 5.90
C ALA A 208 -6.48 -9.78 6.29
N THR A 209 -6.02 -10.98 6.69
CA THR A 209 -6.91 -12.09 7.05
C THR A 209 -7.42 -12.02 8.47
N GLU A 210 -6.86 -11.16 9.29
CA GLU A 210 -7.25 -10.92 10.69
C GLU A 210 -7.79 -9.50 10.90
N ASP A 211 -8.27 -8.87 9.81
CA ASP A 211 -8.89 -7.55 9.84
C ASP A 211 -10.13 -7.56 10.74
N LYS A 212 -10.22 -6.59 11.66
CA LYS A 212 -11.35 -6.42 12.57
C LYS A 212 -12.16 -5.15 12.29
N ALA A 213 -11.66 -4.30 11.39
CA ALA A 213 -12.40 -3.14 10.90
C ALA A 213 -13.32 -3.50 9.73
N PHE A 214 -12.92 -4.49 8.93
CA PHE A 214 -13.71 -5.01 7.81
C PHE A 214 -13.93 -6.52 7.93
N ASP A 215 -15.13 -6.96 7.57
CA ASP A 215 -15.42 -8.38 7.36
C ASP A 215 -14.55 -8.92 6.21
N GLN A 216 -13.94 -10.08 6.40
CA GLN A 216 -13.07 -10.69 5.39
C GLN A 216 -13.82 -11.05 4.10
N ALA A 217 -15.08 -11.51 4.22
CA ALA A 217 -15.88 -11.82 3.06
C ALA A 217 -16.22 -10.56 2.25
N MET A 218 -16.42 -9.42 2.94
CA MET A 218 -16.59 -8.11 2.31
C MET A 218 -15.34 -7.71 1.51
N LEU A 219 -14.14 -7.79 2.10
CA LEU A 219 -12.90 -7.46 1.42
C LEU A 219 -12.67 -8.33 0.18
N LEU A 220 -12.94 -9.63 0.28
CA LEU A 220 -12.83 -10.56 -0.85
C LEU A 220 -13.84 -10.24 -1.94
N HIS A 221 -15.10 -10.02 -1.57
CA HIS A 221 -16.15 -9.65 -2.51
C HIS A 221 -15.81 -8.38 -3.29
N MET A 222 -15.32 -7.35 -2.59
CA MET A 222 -14.90 -6.10 -3.24
C MET A 222 -13.73 -6.32 -4.21
N ALA A 223 -12.73 -7.10 -3.80
CA ALA A 223 -11.57 -7.39 -4.64
C ALA A 223 -11.94 -8.21 -5.89
N GLU A 224 -12.82 -9.20 -5.75
CA GLU A 224 -13.34 -10.01 -6.86
C GLU A 224 -14.16 -9.16 -7.84
N ARG A 225 -15.05 -8.30 -7.32
CA ARG A 225 -15.90 -7.43 -8.12
C ARG A 225 -15.09 -6.51 -9.04
N ILE A 226 -13.96 -5.98 -8.56
CA ILE A 226 -13.09 -5.10 -9.33
C ILE A 226 -12.04 -5.85 -10.17
N GLY A 227 -12.07 -7.19 -10.17
CA GLY A 227 -11.10 -8.02 -10.90
C GLY A 227 -9.65 -7.87 -10.40
N ALA A 228 -9.46 -7.56 -9.10
CA ALA A 228 -8.13 -7.37 -8.54
C ALA A 228 -7.36 -8.69 -8.40
N LYS A 229 -6.04 -8.64 -8.61
CA LYS A 229 -5.13 -9.71 -8.23
C LYS A 229 -4.91 -9.65 -6.72
N VAL A 230 -5.34 -10.70 -6.01
CA VAL A 230 -5.39 -10.72 -4.55
C VAL A 230 -4.15 -11.38 -3.94
N THR A 231 -3.52 -10.70 -3.01
CA THR A 231 -2.54 -11.22 -2.05
C THR A 231 -3.17 -11.20 -0.66
N LYS A 232 -3.13 -12.33 0.07
CA LYS A 232 -3.62 -12.41 1.45
C LYS A 232 -2.44 -12.43 2.41
N VAL A 233 -2.60 -11.77 3.56
CA VAL A 233 -1.57 -11.73 4.61
C VAL A 233 -2.20 -11.79 6.01
N SER A 234 -1.58 -12.56 6.90
CA SER A 234 -1.98 -12.60 8.32
C SER A 234 -1.53 -11.30 8.98
N ALA A 235 -2.49 -10.42 9.20
CA ALA A 235 -2.28 -9.09 9.80
C ALA A 235 -3.62 -8.48 10.22
N SER A 236 -3.57 -7.44 11.07
CA SER A 236 -4.69 -6.55 11.39
C SER A 236 -5.02 -5.58 10.25
N HIS A 237 -6.00 -4.69 10.50
CA HIS A 237 -6.30 -3.58 9.58
C HIS A 237 -5.11 -2.64 9.36
N ALA A 238 -4.19 -2.56 10.34
CA ALA A 238 -2.95 -1.79 10.24
C ALA A 238 -1.80 -2.52 9.52
N LEU A 239 -2.10 -3.38 8.54
CA LEU A 239 -1.11 -4.19 7.81
C LEU A 239 -0.01 -3.34 7.13
N PHE A 240 -0.26 -2.08 6.86
CA PHE A 240 0.74 -1.16 6.28
C PHE A 240 1.90 -0.86 7.25
N VAL A 241 1.69 -1.09 8.56
CA VAL A 241 2.73 -0.99 9.59
C VAL A 241 3.48 -2.31 9.76
N THR A 242 2.73 -3.44 9.85
CA THR A 242 3.30 -4.75 10.21
C THR A 242 3.77 -5.56 9.01
N GLN A 243 3.27 -5.29 7.81
CA GLN A 243 3.55 -6.02 6.57
C GLN A 243 4.04 -5.13 5.41
N PRO A 244 4.93 -4.15 5.66
CA PRO A 244 5.34 -3.18 4.64
C PRO A 244 5.99 -3.86 3.43
N LYS A 245 6.75 -4.93 3.65
CA LYS A 245 7.41 -5.69 2.58
C LYS A 245 6.40 -6.35 1.64
N VAL A 246 5.35 -6.99 2.16
CA VAL A 246 4.32 -7.65 1.33
C VAL A 246 3.59 -6.63 0.46
N ILE A 247 3.31 -5.45 1.01
CA ILE A 247 2.69 -4.35 0.27
C ILE A 247 3.64 -3.85 -0.82
N ALA A 248 4.91 -3.61 -0.48
CA ALA A 248 5.90 -3.17 -1.45
C ALA A 248 6.16 -4.21 -2.56
N ASP A 249 6.13 -5.50 -2.25
CA ASP A 249 6.23 -6.58 -3.24
C ASP A 249 5.03 -6.56 -4.20
N THR A 250 3.82 -6.35 -3.70
CA THR A 250 2.61 -6.23 -4.54
C THR A 250 2.65 -4.99 -5.43
N ILE A 251 3.13 -3.86 -4.92
CA ILE A 251 3.31 -2.63 -5.71
C ILE A 251 4.37 -2.83 -6.79
N ASP A 252 5.49 -3.49 -6.48
CA ASP A 252 6.54 -3.81 -7.46
C ASP A 252 6.01 -4.76 -8.56
N GLN A 253 5.24 -5.78 -8.18
CA GLN A 253 4.56 -6.64 -9.15
C GLN A 253 3.61 -5.84 -10.05
N ALA A 254 2.77 -4.98 -9.49
CA ALA A 254 1.86 -4.12 -10.23
C ALA A 254 2.63 -3.23 -11.22
N SER A 255 3.72 -2.61 -10.78
CA SER A 255 4.58 -1.78 -11.61
C SER A 255 5.14 -2.54 -12.82
N ARG A 256 5.68 -3.74 -12.60
CA ARG A 256 6.23 -4.59 -13.67
C ARG A 256 5.17 -4.98 -14.68
N GLU A 257 4.00 -5.40 -14.21
CA GLU A 257 2.92 -5.85 -15.10
C GLU A 257 2.33 -4.71 -15.92
N VAL A 258 2.19 -3.50 -15.35
CA VAL A 258 1.72 -2.33 -16.10
C VAL A 258 2.78 -1.89 -17.11
N SER A 259 4.05 -1.85 -16.70
CA SER A 259 5.16 -1.47 -17.59
C SER A 259 5.27 -2.39 -18.81
N ALA A 260 4.99 -3.68 -18.65
CA ALA A 260 5.00 -4.64 -19.75
C ALA A 260 3.87 -4.39 -20.78
N LYS A 261 2.76 -3.76 -20.38
CA LYS A 261 1.63 -3.44 -21.28
C LYS A 261 1.77 -2.10 -22.01
N ILE A 262 2.68 -1.23 -21.57
CA ILE A 262 2.95 0.07 -22.21
C ILE A 262 3.95 -0.10 -23.38
N ARG A 263 4.54 -1.28 -23.52
CA ARG A 263 5.39 -1.66 -24.66
C ARG A 263 4.54 -2.09 -25.86
#